data_0d8c6dacfdc580a6ff1173c71e4938e8
#
_entry.id   0d8c6dacfdc580a6ff1173c71e4938e8
#
_cell.length_a   1.000
_cell.length_b   1.000
_cell.length_c   1.000
_cell.angle_alpha   90.00
_cell.angle_beta   90.00
_cell.angle_gamma   90.00
#
_symmetry.space_group_name_H-M   'P 1'
#
loop_
_entity.id
_entity.type
_entity.pdbx_description
1 polymer ?
#
loop_
_entity_poly.entity_id
_entity_poly.type
_entity_poly.pdbx_seq_one_letter_code
_entity_poly.pdbx_strand_id
1 'polypeptide(L)'
;MERPTVTEETPPMIKTLAELRAAEAACTRCSLYKHATQVVPGEGPSHAKFMLVGEQPGDKEEDIAGRPFVGPAGRLLDQALADAGIPRNETFVTNAVKHFKHEMRGKRRLHKRPNAYEIARCKWWLDLERRIVKPEVVVALGATAARSLTGRPVTIAKVRGTPLGLNDGARLVVTIHPSALLRIEDEADKRAKYREFVKDLKAAARLVFKSAA
;
A
#
# COMPACT_ATOMS: atom_id res chain seq x y z
N MET A 1 13.93 -29.33 20.09
CA MET A 1 12.96 -28.43 19.41
C MET A 1 13.60 -27.91 18.12
N GLU A 2 13.38 -28.60 17.02
CA GLU A 2 13.88 -28.20 15.72
C GLU A 2 13.07 -27.01 15.22
N ARG A 3 13.78 -25.95 14.83
CA ARG A 3 13.16 -24.80 14.14
C ARG A 3 12.71 -25.30 12.76
N PRO A 4 11.45 -25.05 12.36
CA PRO A 4 11.03 -25.38 11.01
C PRO A 4 11.91 -24.62 10.02
N THR A 5 12.66 -25.33 9.21
CA THR A 5 13.36 -24.80 8.04
C THR A 5 12.32 -24.24 7.10
N VAL A 6 12.30 -22.90 6.96
CA VAL A 6 11.56 -22.23 5.89
C VAL A 6 12.28 -22.61 4.60
N THR A 7 11.74 -23.57 3.86
CA THR A 7 12.16 -23.82 2.48
C THR A 7 11.98 -22.51 1.73
N GLU A 8 13.09 -21.94 1.24
CA GLU A 8 13.06 -20.84 0.28
C GLU A 8 12.42 -21.37 -1.00
N GLU A 9 11.11 -21.20 -1.09
CA GLU A 9 10.39 -21.45 -2.34
C GLU A 9 10.97 -20.52 -3.39
N THR A 10 11.63 -21.08 -4.40
CA THR A 10 12.08 -20.33 -5.58
C THR A 10 10.83 -19.62 -6.14
N PRO A 11 10.83 -18.27 -6.22
CA PRO A 11 9.64 -17.58 -6.68
C PRO A 11 9.34 -18.02 -8.11
N PRO A 12 8.06 -18.29 -8.45
CA PRO A 12 7.69 -18.63 -9.81
C PRO A 12 8.17 -17.52 -10.76
N MET A 13 8.49 -17.91 -12.00
CA MET A 13 8.93 -16.96 -13.04
C MET A 13 7.79 -16.05 -13.49
N ILE A 14 7.21 -15.28 -12.57
CA ILE A 14 6.14 -14.29 -12.81
C ILE A 14 6.79 -13.04 -13.40
N LYS A 15 6.44 -12.70 -14.64
CA LYS A 15 7.01 -11.59 -15.41
C LYS A 15 6.05 -10.44 -15.66
N THR A 16 4.75 -10.70 -15.58
CA THR A 16 3.70 -9.72 -15.88
C THR A 16 2.74 -9.53 -14.72
N LEU A 17 2.06 -8.38 -14.68
CA LEU A 17 1.01 -8.11 -13.70
C LEU A 17 -0.19 -9.06 -13.86
N ALA A 18 -0.46 -9.55 -15.07
CA ALA A 18 -1.54 -10.52 -15.31
C ALA A 18 -1.21 -11.87 -14.69
N GLU A 19 0.01 -12.39 -14.90
CA GLU A 19 0.49 -13.62 -14.24
C GLU A 19 0.52 -13.47 -12.72
N LEU A 20 0.94 -12.29 -12.22
CA LEU A 20 0.96 -12.00 -10.79
C LEU A 20 -0.43 -12.05 -10.18
N ARG A 21 -1.42 -11.38 -10.79
CA ARG A 21 -2.82 -11.40 -10.33
C ARG A 21 -3.40 -12.81 -10.31
N ALA A 22 -3.12 -13.61 -11.34
CA ALA A 22 -3.54 -15.01 -11.38
C ALA A 22 -2.94 -15.83 -10.24
N ALA A 23 -1.66 -15.63 -9.93
CA ALA A 23 -0.98 -16.30 -8.82
C ALA A 23 -1.49 -15.81 -7.44
N GLU A 24 -1.74 -14.50 -7.29
CA GLU A 24 -2.31 -13.92 -6.08
C GLU A 24 -3.71 -14.46 -5.78
N ALA A 25 -4.54 -14.73 -6.80
CA ALA A 25 -5.89 -15.26 -6.64
C ALA A 25 -5.93 -16.59 -5.87
N ALA A 26 -4.87 -17.41 -5.98
CA ALA A 26 -4.72 -18.68 -5.26
C ALA A 26 -3.92 -18.55 -3.94
N CYS A 27 -3.72 -17.34 -3.43
CA CYS A 27 -2.85 -17.09 -2.29
C CYS A 27 -3.37 -17.70 -0.97
N THR A 28 -2.58 -18.61 -0.39
CA THR A 28 -2.83 -19.21 0.93
C THR A 28 -1.66 -19.00 1.91
N ARG A 29 -0.79 -17.98 1.66
CA ARG A 29 0.46 -17.77 2.39
C ARG A 29 0.28 -17.39 3.87
N CYS A 30 -0.88 -16.91 4.29
CA CYS A 30 -1.24 -16.63 5.68
C CYS A 30 -2.74 -16.91 5.88
N SER A 31 -3.21 -16.99 7.13
CA SER A 31 -4.60 -17.34 7.45
C SER A 31 -5.66 -16.34 6.99
N LEU A 32 -5.29 -15.15 6.53
CA LEU A 32 -6.25 -14.12 6.14
C LEU A 32 -7.14 -14.54 4.97
N TYR A 33 -6.64 -15.36 4.04
CA TYR A 33 -7.43 -15.86 2.91
C TYR A 33 -8.71 -16.62 3.33
N LYS A 34 -8.74 -17.18 4.56
CA LYS A 34 -9.89 -17.94 5.06
C LYS A 34 -11.10 -17.08 5.38
N HIS A 35 -10.89 -15.79 5.62
CA HIS A 35 -11.92 -14.87 6.13
C HIS A 35 -12.18 -13.67 5.21
N ALA A 36 -11.26 -13.37 4.31
CA ALA A 36 -11.45 -12.34 3.29
C ALA A 36 -12.36 -12.86 2.17
N THR A 37 -13.08 -11.98 1.51
CA THR A 37 -13.93 -12.32 0.37
C THR A 37 -13.08 -12.73 -0.83
N GLN A 38 -11.99 -12.00 -1.05
CA GLN A 38 -11.04 -12.25 -2.15
C GLN A 38 -9.69 -11.58 -1.87
N VAL A 39 -8.69 -11.92 -2.67
CA VAL A 39 -7.46 -11.15 -2.77
C VAL A 39 -7.72 -9.83 -3.51
N VAL A 40 -7.03 -8.77 -3.08
CA VAL A 40 -7.07 -7.47 -3.78
C VAL A 40 -5.67 -7.15 -4.29
N PRO A 41 -5.38 -7.43 -5.57
CA PRO A 41 -4.11 -7.13 -6.20
C PRO A 41 -3.91 -5.63 -6.42
N GLY A 42 -2.69 -5.24 -6.73
CA GLY A 42 -2.39 -3.87 -7.14
C GLY A 42 -2.99 -3.52 -8.51
N GLU A 43 -3.19 -2.22 -8.74
CA GLU A 43 -3.78 -1.66 -9.96
C GLU A 43 -2.98 -0.47 -10.47
N GLY A 44 -2.76 -0.42 -11.78
CA GLY A 44 -2.06 0.66 -12.48
C GLY A 44 -1.20 0.16 -13.63
N PRO A 45 -0.51 1.07 -14.33
CA PRO A 45 0.39 0.71 -15.42
C PRO A 45 1.58 -0.15 -14.96
N SER A 46 2.00 -1.11 -15.76
CA SER A 46 3.16 -1.96 -15.48
C SER A 46 4.51 -1.22 -15.53
N HIS A 47 4.50 0.00 -16.03
CA HIS A 47 5.67 0.90 -16.14
C HIS A 47 5.49 2.19 -15.34
N ALA A 48 4.61 2.15 -14.32
CA ALA A 48 4.37 3.31 -13.46
C ALA A 48 5.65 3.70 -12.70
N LYS A 49 6.08 4.94 -12.87
CA LYS A 49 7.25 5.48 -12.14
C LYS A 49 6.92 5.78 -10.68
N PHE A 50 5.64 5.91 -10.34
CA PHE A 50 5.13 6.27 -9.04
C PHE A 50 4.23 5.15 -8.48
N MET A 51 4.54 4.65 -7.29
CA MET A 51 3.78 3.58 -6.64
C MET A 51 3.30 4.03 -5.27
N LEU A 52 2.02 3.78 -4.98
CA LEU A 52 1.41 4.00 -3.67
C LEU A 52 1.13 2.66 -2.99
N VAL A 53 1.54 2.53 -1.73
CA VAL A 53 1.36 1.31 -0.95
C VAL A 53 0.57 1.64 0.31
N GLY A 54 -0.66 1.11 0.41
CA GLY A 54 -1.50 1.18 1.60
C GLY A 54 -1.24 0.06 2.60
N GLU A 55 -2.12 -0.07 3.60
CA GLU A 55 -2.02 -1.09 4.65
C GLU A 55 -2.57 -2.43 4.18
N GLN A 56 -3.86 -2.49 3.90
CA GLN A 56 -4.64 -3.65 3.45
C GLN A 56 -5.92 -3.16 2.77
N PRO A 57 -6.64 -4.01 2.04
CA PRO A 57 -7.96 -3.66 1.50
C PRO A 57 -8.91 -3.16 2.59
N GLY A 58 -9.82 -2.28 2.22
CA GLY A 58 -10.92 -1.86 3.08
C GLY A 58 -12.01 -2.94 3.19
N ASP A 59 -13.18 -2.57 3.74
CA ASP A 59 -14.32 -3.47 3.88
C ASP A 59 -15.01 -3.72 2.52
N LYS A 60 -16.27 -3.43 2.42
CA LYS A 60 -17.13 -3.85 1.30
C LYS A 60 -16.68 -3.36 -0.07
N GLU A 61 -16.19 -2.11 -0.17
CA GLU A 61 -15.84 -1.54 -1.46
C GLU A 61 -14.61 -2.19 -2.07
N GLU A 62 -13.57 -2.42 -1.27
CA GLU A 62 -12.30 -2.94 -1.77
C GLU A 62 -12.31 -4.45 -1.80
N ASP A 63 -12.68 -5.13 -0.71
CA ASP A 63 -12.68 -6.58 -0.62
C ASP A 63 -13.70 -7.22 -1.59
N ILE A 64 -14.88 -6.60 -1.81
CA ILE A 64 -15.89 -7.09 -2.75
C ILE A 64 -15.55 -6.68 -4.19
N ALA A 65 -15.13 -5.43 -4.42
CA ALA A 65 -14.79 -4.94 -5.75
C ALA A 65 -13.49 -5.56 -6.33
N GLY A 66 -12.61 -6.10 -5.48
CA GLY A 66 -11.32 -6.65 -5.90
C GLY A 66 -10.33 -5.60 -6.39
N ARG A 67 -10.52 -4.31 -6.03
CA ARG A 67 -9.69 -3.18 -6.45
C ARG A 67 -9.27 -2.33 -5.26
N PRO A 68 -8.00 -1.88 -5.19
CA PRO A 68 -7.49 -1.10 -4.07
C PRO A 68 -8.00 0.35 -4.12
N PHE A 69 -8.25 0.94 -2.97
CA PHE A 69 -8.58 2.36 -2.80
C PHE A 69 -9.86 2.83 -3.52
N VAL A 70 -10.91 2.02 -3.60
CA VAL A 70 -12.22 2.42 -4.15
C VAL A 70 -13.18 2.99 -3.09
N GLY A 71 -12.87 2.86 -1.79
CA GLY A 71 -13.67 3.37 -0.68
C GLY A 71 -13.40 4.85 -0.32
N PRO A 72 -13.92 5.35 0.81
CA PRO A 72 -13.77 6.75 1.24
C PRO A 72 -12.31 7.22 1.34
N ALA A 73 -11.40 6.36 1.83
CA ALA A 73 -9.97 6.65 1.91
C ALA A 73 -9.36 6.80 0.51
N GLY A 74 -9.85 6.04 -0.48
CA GLY A 74 -9.42 6.14 -1.87
C GLY A 74 -9.86 7.44 -2.51
N ARG A 75 -11.11 7.86 -2.33
CA ARG A 75 -11.58 9.17 -2.83
C ARG A 75 -10.76 10.33 -2.27
N LEU A 76 -10.41 10.28 -0.97
CA LEU A 76 -9.54 11.30 -0.36
C LEU A 76 -8.12 11.24 -0.93
N LEU A 77 -7.61 10.04 -1.21
CA LEU A 77 -6.31 9.85 -1.88
C LEU A 77 -6.33 10.43 -3.28
N ASP A 78 -7.37 10.16 -4.08
CA ASP A 78 -7.50 10.68 -5.44
C ASP A 78 -7.54 12.21 -5.46
N GLN A 79 -8.26 12.83 -4.51
CA GLN A 79 -8.25 14.29 -4.34
C GLN A 79 -6.85 14.81 -4.00
N ALA A 80 -6.15 14.15 -3.07
CA ALA A 80 -4.81 14.57 -2.66
C ALA A 80 -3.77 14.39 -3.78
N LEU A 81 -3.91 13.35 -4.62
CA LEU A 81 -3.08 13.16 -5.81
C LEU A 81 -3.28 14.28 -6.82
N ALA A 82 -4.54 14.65 -7.08
CA ALA A 82 -4.88 15.79 -7.96
C ALA A 82 -4.28 17.10 -7.44
N ASP A 83 -4.44 17.38 -6.13
CA ASP A 83 -3.87 18.58 -5.48
C ASP A 83 -2.32 18.57 -5.44
N ALA A 84 -1.72 17.39 -5.53
CA ALA A 84 -0.28 17.22 -5.61
C ALA A 84 0.26 17.25 -7.05
N GLY A 85 -0.60 17.24 -8.07
CA GLY A 85 -0.23 17.20 -9.48
C GLY A 85 0.27 15.82 -9.92
N ILE A 86 -0.22 14.73 -9.27
CA ILE A 86 0.16 13.35 -9.58
C ILE A 86 -0.98 12.69 -10.37
N PRO A 87 -0.75 12.30 -11.64
CA PRO A 87 -1.77 11.63 -12.45
C PRO A 87 -2.11 10.25 -11.87
N ARG A 88 -3.36 10.04 -11.45
CA ARG A 88 -3.82 8.78 -10.86
C ARG A 88 -3.68 7.61 -11.84
N ASN A 89 -3.92 7.83 -13.13
CA ASN A 89 -3.83 6.84 -14.19
C ASN A 89 -2.38 6.47 -14.58
N GLU A 90 -1.38 7.24 -14.15
CA GLU A 90 0.04 6.93 -14.31
C GLU A 90 0.68 6.33 -13.04
N THR A 91 -0.14 6.14 -12.00
CA THR A 91 0.28 5.68 -10.69
C THR A 91 -0.13 4.22 -10.47
N PHE A 92 0.78 3.38 -9.99
CA PHE A 92 0.45 2.04 -9.51
C PHE A 92 0.05 2.11 -8.03
N VAL A 93 -1.11 1.56 -7.69
CA VAL A 93 -1.64 1.59 -6.33
C VAL A 93 -1.88 0.18 -5.82
N THR A 94 -1.41 -0.09 -4.61
CA THR A 94 -1.50 -1.41 -3.99
C THR A 94 -1.54 -1.31 -2.47
N ASN A 95 -1.59 -2.46 -1.79
CA ASN A 95 -1.51 -2.59 -0.34
C ASN A 95 -0.38 -3.54 0.08
N ALA A 96 0.16 -3.31 1.27
CA ALA A 96 1.17 -4.17 1.90
C ALA A 96 0.64 -5.58 2.18
N VAL A 97 -0.66 -5.69 2.47
CA VAL A 97 -1.37 -6.97 2.67
C VAL A 97 -2.53 -7.05 1.68
N LYS A 98 -2.68 -8.21 1.01
CA LYS A 98 -3.61 -8.38 -0.11
C LYS A 98 -5.01 -8.84 0.30
N HIS A 99 -5.21 -9.26 1.54
CA HIS A 99 -6.49 -9.71 2.08
C HIS A 99 -6.96 -8.80 3.21
N PHE A 100 -8.26 -8.57 3.28
CA PHE A 100 -8.87 -7.76 4.36
C PHE A 100 -8.86 -8.52 5.69
N LYS A 101 -8.11 -8.02 6.65
CA LYS A 101 -8.15 -8.52 8.03
C LYS A 101 -9.25 -7.82 8.82
N HIS A 102 -10.17 -8.60 9.34
CA HIS A 102 -11.27 -8.09 10.16
C HIS A 102 -11.61 -9.03 11.33
N GLU A 103 -12.39 -8.55 12.24
CA GLU A 103 -13.15 -9.35 13.21
C GLU A 103 -14.63 -9.10 13.04
N MET A 104 -15.44 -10.11 13.31
CA MET A 104 -16.90 -9.97 13.28
C MET A 104 -17.39 -9.37 14.60
N ARG A 105 -18.21 -8.31 14.50
CA ARG A 105 -18.98 -7.78 15.62
C ARG A 105 -20.45 -7.75 15.21
N GLY A 106 -21.19 -8.78 15.60
CA GLY A 106 -22.50 -9.06 15.02
C GLY A 106 -22.38 -9.29 13.51
N LYS A 107 -23.11 -8.54 12.71
CA LYS A 107 -23.08 -8.60 11.24
C LYS A 107 -22.00 -7.70 10.58
N ARG A 108 -21.23 -6.93 11.37
CA ARG A 108 -20.25 -5.99 10.86
C ARG A 108 -18.86 -6.58 10.88
N ARG A 109 -18.11 -6.40 9.78
CA ARG A 109 -16.68 -6.68 9.69
C ARG A 109 -15.91 -5.44 10.16
N LEU A 110 -15.26 -5.54 11.33
CA LEU A 110 -14.45 -4.46 11.87
C LEU A 110 -13.00 -4.64 11.47
N HIS A 111 -12.43 -3.63 10.84
CA HIS A 111 -11.03 -3.59 10.45
C HIS A 111 -10.10 -3.92 11.62
N LYS A 112 -9.18 -4.85 11.40
CA LYS A 112 -8.06 -5.19 12.30
C LYS A 112 -6.74 -4.97 11.59
N ARG A 113 -5.78 -4.37 12.28
CA ARG A 113 -4.45 -4.18 11.72
C ARG A 113 -3.76 -5.53 11.49
N PRO A 114 -3.11 -5.75 10.33
CA PRO A 114 -2.27 -6.91 10.11
C PRO A 114 -1.13 -7.00 11.13
N ASN A 115 -0.83 -8.20 11.59
CA ASN A 115 0.30 -8.44 12.48
C ASN A 115 1.63 -8.58 11.69
N ALA A 116 2.73 -8.70 12.43
CA ALA A 116 4.07 -8.78 11.82
C ALA A 116 4.25 -9.98 10.90
N TYR A 117 3.67 -11.12 11.25
CA TYR A 117 3.73 -12.35 10.45
C TYR A 117 2.96 -12.18 9.13
N GLU A 118 1.74 -11.67 9.18
CA GLU A 118 0.90 -11.44 8.00
C GLU A 118 1.56 -10.46 7.03
N ILE A 119 2.15 -9.36 7.56
CA ILE A 119 2.91 -8.39 6.76
C ILE A 119 4.12 -9.07 6.09
N ALA A 120 4.90 -9.85 6.85
CA ALA A 120 6.08 -10.54 6.34
C ALA A 120 5.72 -11.56 5.25
N ARG A 121 4.64 -12.35 5.45
CA ARG A 121 4.18 -13.33 4.46
C ARG A 121 3.66 -12.68 3.19
N CYS A 122 2.97 -11.53 3.32
CA CYS A 122 2.41 -10.80 2.18
C CYS A 122 3.43 -9.93 1.43
N LYS A 123 4.54 -9.55 2.10
CA LYS A 123 5.64 -8.78 1.49
C LYS A 123 6.15 -9.40 0.20
N TRP A 124 6.14 -10.73 0.08
CA TRP A 124 6.55 -11.46 -1.12
C TRP A 124 5.78 -11.00 -2.37
N TRP A 125 4.46 -10.77 -2.26
CA TRP A 125 3.64 -10.24 -3.35
C TRP A 125 4.00 -8.79 -3.69
N LEU A 126 4.17 -7.95 -2.67
CA LEU A 126 4.57 -6.55 -2.85
C LEU A 126 5.95 -6.45 -3.52
N ASP A 127 6.90 -7.32 -3.17
CA ASP A 127 8.22 -7.35 -3.79
C ASP A 127 8.14 -7.78 -5.28
N LEU A 128 7.22 -8.70 -5.63
CA LEU A 128 6.92 -9.07 -7.02
C LEU A 128 6.31 -7.91 -7.80
N GLU A 129 5.32 -7.21 -7.24
CA GLU A 129 4.76 -6.00 -7.87
C GLU A 129 5.86 -4.98 -8.16
N ARG A 130 6.71 -4.68 -7.17
CA ARG A 130 7.81 -3.72 -7.32
C ARG A 130 8.83 -4.16 -8.37
N ARG A 131 9.13 -5.45 -8.44
CA ARG A 131 10.06 -6.02 -9.43
C ARG A 131 9.52 -5.94 -10.86
N ILE A 132 8.20 -6.09 -11.04
CA ILE A 132 7.55 -5.98 -12.35
C ILE A 132 7.39 -4.51 -12.75
N VAL A 133 6.86 -3.68 -11.86
CA VAL A 133 6.55 -2.26 -12.14
C VAL A 133 7.82 -1.40 -12.18
N LYS A 134 8.82 -1.68 -11.34
CA LYS A 134 10.09 -0.95 -11.20
C LYS A 134 9.90 0.55 -10.99
N PRO A 135 9.12 0.95 -9.96
CA PRO A 135 8.85 2.35 -9.72
C PRO A 135 10.11 3.10 -9.31
N GLU A 136 10.27 4.35 -9.74
CA GLU A 136 11.33 5.24 -9.29
C GLU A 136 11.07 5.75 -7.87
N VAL A 137 9.78 5.97 -7.54
CA VAL A 137 9.33 6.43 -6.23
C VAL A 137 8.21 5.55 -5.70
N VAL A 138 8.33 5.16 -4.43
CA VAL A 138 7.31 4.44 -3.67
C VAL A 138 6.85 5.32 -2.51
N VAL A 139 5.54 5.51 -2.35
CA VAL A 139 4.97 6.21 -1.20
C VAL A 139 4.31 5.20 -0.28
N ALA A 140 4.79 5.12 0.96
CA ALA A 140 4.18 4.33 2.01
C ALA A 140 3.08 5.13 2.72
N LEU A 141 1.85 4.70 2.58
CA LEU A 141 0.67 5.27 3.24
C LEU A 141 0.46 4.57 4.60
N GLY A 142 1.08 5.10 5.65
CA GLY A 142 0.97 4.58 7.00
C GLY A 142 2.10 3.63 7.44
N ALA A 143 2.09 3.29 8.73
CA ALA A 143 3.17 2.53 9.38
C ALA A 143 3.28 1.08 8.89
N THR A 144 2.15 0.44 8.54
CA THR A 144 2.13 -0.94 8.03
C THR A 144 2.81 -1.03 6.67
N ALA A 145 2.50 -0.12 5.74
CA ALA A 145 3.15 -0.01 4.44
C ALA A 145 4.65 0.28 4.59
N ALA A 146 5.01 1.26 5.43
CA ALA A 146 6.40 1.58 5.70
C ALA A 146 7.18 0.38 6.26
N ARG A 147 6.59 -0.38 7.21
CA ARG A 147 7.18 -1.60 7.74
C ARG A 147 7.38 -2.66 6.68
N SER A 148 6.38 -2.88 5.82
CA SER A 148 6.47 -3.87 4.74
C SER A 148 7.61 -3.55 3.77
N LEU A 149 7.79 -2.27 3.43
CA LEU A 149 8.82 -1.82 2.49
C LEU A 149 10.23 -1.80 3.10
N THR A 150 10.37 -1.45 4.38
CA THR A 150 11.67 -1.30 5.06
C THR A 150 12.12 -2.53 5.84
N GLY A 151 11.21 -3.49 6.05
CA GLY A 151 11.46 -4.68 6.88
C GLY A 151 11.48 -4.41 8.40
N ARG A 152 11.32 -3.16 8.85
CA ARG A 152 11.38 -2.75 10.27
C ARG A 152 10.27 -1.76 10.63
N PRO A 153 9.89 -1.65 11.91
CA PRO A 153 8.97 -0.62 12.36
C PRO A 153 9.49 0.79 12.07
N VAL A 154 8.60 1.67 11.61
CA VAL A 154 8.91 3.06 11.27
C VAL A 154 7.99 4.00 12.04
N THR A 155 8.54 5.02 12.68
CA THR A 155 7.79 6.11 13.30
C THR A 155 7.53 7.20 12.27
N ILE A 156 6.29 7.29 11.77
CA ILE A 156 5.91 8.20 10.68
C ILE A 156 6.35 9.64 10.97
N ALA A 157 6.06 10.15 12.15
CA ALA A 157 6.38 11.55 12.53
C ALA A 157 7.88 11.91 12.38
N LYS A 158 8.78 10.91 12.46
CA LYS A 158 10.24 11.13 12.35
C LYS A 158 10.74 11.14 10.90
N VAL A 159 9.99 10.53 9.97
CA VAL A 159 10.49 10.29 8.59
C VAL A 159 9.55 10.80 7.50
N ARG A 160 8.35 11.27 7.86
CA ARG A 160 7.36 11.70 6.86
C ARG A 160 7.91 12.79 5.94
N GLY A 161 7.56 12.69 4.66
CA GLY A 161 7.95 13.67 3.64
C GLY A 161 9.44 13.67 3.29
N THR A 162 10.29 12.91 4.01
CA THR A 162 11.73 12.82 3.73
C THR A 162 12.01 11.57 2.89
N PRO A 163 12.68 11.70 1.74
CA PRO A 163 13.04 10.55 0.90
C PRO A 163 14.08 9.64 1.56
N LEU A 164 13.80 8.34 1.59
CA LEU A 164 14.70 7.27 2.01
C LEU A 164 15.07 6.40 0.81
N GLY A 165 16.23 5.73 0.83
CA GLY A 165 16.60 4.75 -0.20
C GLY A 165 16.00 3.38 0.11
N LEU A 166 15.55 2.66 -0.93
CA LEU A 166 15.24 1.23 -0.88
C LEU A 166 16.36 0.42 -1.54
N ASN A 167 16.45 -0.87 -1.20
CA ASN A 167 17.53 -1.74 -1.69
C ASN A 167 17.54 -1.95 -3.21
N ASP A 168 16.41 -1.73 -3.88
CA ASP A 168 16.27 -1.81 -5.34
C ASP A 168 16.53 -0.48 -6.08
N GLY A 169 16.99 0.54 -5.33
CA GLY A 169 17.30 1.86 -5.89
C GLY A 169 16.13 2.83 -5.92
N ALA A 170 14.89 2.39 -5.67
CA ALA A 170 13.75 3.27 -5.58
C ALA A 170 13.83 4.19 -4.36
N ARG A 171 13.21 5.38 -4.46
CA ARG A 171 13.09 6.33 -3.34
C ARG A 171 11.78 6.07 -2.60
N LEU A 172 11.85 5.94 -1.29
CA LEU A 172 10.68 5.76 -0.41
C LEU A 172 10.35 7.09 0.25
N VAL A 173 9.10 7.52 0.15
CA VAL A 173 8.53 8.61 0.96
C VAL A 173 7.45 8.03 1.87
N VAL A 174 7.54 8.29 3.16
CA VAL A 174 6.55 7.83 4.14
C VAL A 174 5.62 8.98 4.50
N THR A 175 4.32 8.71 4.52
CA THR A 175 3.31 9.68 4.98
C THR A 175 2.19 8.96 5.76
N ILE A 176 1.17 9.71 6.19
CA ILE A 176 0.03 9.13 6.89
C ILE A 176 -0.88 8.37 5.92
N HIS A 177 -1.66 7.41 6.46
CA HIS A 177 -2.71 6.77 5.67
C HIS A 177 -3.92 7.72 5.53
N PRO A 178 -4.55 7.86 4.34
CA PRO A 178 -5.67 8.79 4.16
C PRO A 178 -6.85 8.52 5.10
N SER A 179 -7.09 7.26 5.51
CA SER A 179 -8.12 6.95 6.51
C SER A 179 -7.89 7.60 7.89
N ALA A 180 -6.68 8.03 8.20
CA ALA A 180 -6.42 8.77 9.44
C ALA A 180 -7.08 10.16 9.41
N LEU A 181 -7.11 10.80 8.24
CA LEU A 181 -7.76 12.09 8.05
C LEU A 181 -9.29 12.00 8.20
N LEU A 182 -9.88 10.87 7.81
CA LEU A 182 -11.33 10.65 7.94
C LEU A 182 -11.80 10.51 9.38
N ARG A 183 -10.88 10.29 10.33
CA ARG A 183 -11.17 10.12 11.77
C ARG A 183 -10.98 11.41 12.57
N ILE A 184 -10.53 12.48 11.95
CA ILE A 184 -10.36 13.78 12.60
C ILE A 184 -11.71 14.48 12.59
N GLU A 185 -12.22 14.80 13.77
CA GLU A 185 -13.51 15.45 13.96
C GLU A 185 -13.41 16.98 13.78
N ASP A 186 -12.34 17.58 14.29
CA ASP A 186 -12.11 19.02 14.12
C ASP A 186 -11.73 19.35 12.67
N GLU A 187 -12.54 20.17 12.04
CA GLU A 187 -12.38 20.51 10.62
C GLU A 187 -11.16 21.41 10.34
N ALA A 188 -10.68 22.19 11.30
CA ALA A 188 -9.48 23.02 11.13
C ALA A 188 -8.23 22.15 11.19
N ASP A 189 -8.19 21.20 12.16
CA ASP A 189 -7.10 20.23 12.27
C ASP A 189 -7.08 19.28 11.07
N LYS A 190 -8.24 18.79 10.62
CA LYS A 190 -8.37 17.94 9.43
C LYS A 190 -7.81 18.65 8.19
N ARG A 191 -8.17 19.92 7.96
CA ARG A 191 -7.62 20.72 6.85
C ARG A 191 -6.11 20.91 6.97
N ALA A 192 -5.61 21.15 8.19
CA ALA A 192 -4.18 21.30 8.43
C ALA A 192 -3.43 19.99 8.10
N LYS A 193 -3.92 18.85 8.60
CA LYS A 193 -3.34 17.52 8.33
C LYS A 193 -3.45 17.11 6.87
N TYR A 194 -4.52 17.48 6.19
CA TYR A 194 -4.66 17.25 4.75
C TYR A 194 -3.60 18.03 3.95
N ARG A 195 -3.37 19.32 4.27
CA ARG A 195 -2.31 20.12 3.62
C ARG A 195 -0.92 19.50 3.83
N GLU A 196 -0.65 18.99 5.04
CA GLU A 196 0.59 18.27 5.32
C GLU A 196 0.71 16.99 4.45
N PHE A 197 -0.39 16.25 4.31
CA PHE A 197 -0.43 15.04 3.48
C PHE A 197 -0.15 15.37 2.00
N VAL A 198 -0.80 16.39 1.44
CA VAL A 198 -0.54 16.87 0.08
C VAL A 198 0.91 17.34 -0.08
N LYS A 199 1.48 18.02 0.94
CA LYS A 199 2.90 18.44 0.92
C LYS A 199 3.84 17.25 0.82
N ASP A 200 3.58 16.15 1.54
CA ASP A 200 4.39 14.94 1.46
C ASP A 200 4.29 14.29 0.07
N LEU A 201 3.08 14.25 -0.53
CA LEU A 201 2.88 13.76 -1.90
C LEU A 201 3.62 14.63 -2.93
N LYS A 202 3.58 15.95 -2.79
CA LYS A 202 4.34 16.88 -3.64
C LYS A 202 5.85 16.65 -3.52
N ALA A 203 6.35 16.38 -2.31
CA ALA A 203 7.76 16.05 -2.12
C ALA A 203 8.14 14.75 -2.86
N ALA A 204 7.27 13.73 -2.83
CA ALA A 204 7.46 12.51 -3.59
C ALA A 204 7.38 12.75 -5.12
N ALA A 205 6.40 13.52 -5.57
CA ALA A 205 6.22 13.85 -6.99
C ALA A 205 7.44 14.51 -7.63
N ARG A 206 8.10 15.42 -6.91
CA ARG A 206 9.33 16.11 -7.38
C ARG A 206 10.49 15.16 -7.67
N LEU A 207 10.47 13.95 -7.15
CA LEU A 207 11.52 12.95 -7.40
C LEU A 207 11.35 12.27 -8.76
N VAL A 208 10.17 12.33 -9.37
CA VAL A 208 9.81 11.67 -10.64
C VAL A 208 9.42 12.70 -11.70
N PHE A 209 8.43 13.53 -11.34
CA PHE A 209 7.90 14.53 -12.26
C PHE A 209 8.74 15.80 -12.11
N LYS A 210 9.63 16.06 -13.06
CA LYS A 210 10.31 17.36 -13.13
C LYS A 210 9.20 18.40 -13.30
N SER A 211 9.14 19.40 -12.42
CA SER A 211 8.27 20.56 -12.63
C SER A 211 8.52 21.07 -14.05
N ALA A 212 7.47 21.13 -14.85
CA ALA A 212 7.51 21.94 -16.07
C ALA A 212 7.83 23.35 -15.60
N ALA A 213 9.02 23.84 -15.97
CA ALA A 213 9.49 25.18 -15.68
C ALA A 213 8.66 26.19 -16.48
#